data_5e2e178600a75a49a2fa7a3329ed36f5
#
_entry.id   5e2e178600a75a49a2fa7a3329ed36f5
#
_cell.length_a   1.000
_cell.length_b   1.000
_cell.length_c   1.000
_cell.angle_alpha   90.00
_cell.angle_beta   90.00
_cell.angle_gamma   90.00
#
_symmetry.space_group_name_H-M   'P 1'
#
loop_
_entity.id
_entity.type
_entity.pdbx_description
1 polymer ?
#
loop_
_entity_poly.entity_id
_entity_poly.type
_entity_poly.pdbx_seq_one_letter_code
_entity_poly.pdbx_strand_id
1 'polypeptide(L)'
;MTGARTDEGDVQRMLAEPGSMILLCLQSEEIIGTVYLKQTDATSAYLGLFVVRPNLQGGGIGKQFLQAAERAVMARFGSIRMWMTVITVRDELIAYYERRGYRRTGELKPFPKEAGASVPQVENLQLEILEKHLDDFETPNDVESG
;
A
#
# COMPACT_ATOMS: atom_id res chain seq x y z
N MET A 1 5.08 19.74 -11.02
CA MET A 1 4.53 18.54 -10.50
C MET A 1 4.07 18.74 -9.07
N THR A 2 3.02 18.20 -8.75
CA THR A 2 2.50 18.36 -7.42
C THR A 2 2.30 17.01 -6.78
N GLY A 3 2.13 17.02 -5.51
CA GLY A 3 1.82 15.83 -4.77
C GLY A 3 1.00 16.20 -3.57
N ALA A 4 0.47 15.17 -2.93
CA ALA A 4 -0.22 15.36 -1.67
C ALA A 4 0.83 15.49 -0.58
N ARG A 5 0.50 16.23 0.43
CA ARG A 5 1.40 16.33 1.57
C ARG A 5 0.99 15.33 2.62
N THR A 6 1.98 14.66 3.15
CA THR A 6 1.77 13.88 4.35
C THR A 6 2.11 14.78 5.54
N ASP A 7 2.07 14.18 6.72
CA ASP A 7 2.30 14.94 7.92
C ASP A 7 3.66 15.64 7.91
N GLU A 8 4.69 14.93 7.47
CA GLU A 8 6.02 15.48 7.50
C GLU A 8 6.74 15.29 6.19
N GLY A 9 6.00 15.19 5.11
CA GLY A 9 6.65 14.98 3.84
C GLY A 9 5.72 15.27 2.69
N ASP A 10 6.29 15.27 1.51
CA ASP A 10 5.57 15.46 0.27
C ASP A 10 5.49 14.15 -0.47
N VAL A 11 4.38 13.91 -1.12
CA VAL A 11 4.20 12.72 -1.93
C VAL A 11 4.27 13.11 -3.40
N GLN A 12 5.15 12.46 -4.13
CA GLN A 12 5.31 12.70 -5.55
C GLN A 12 5.02 11.43 -6.32
N ARG A 13 4.55 11.58 -7.52
CA ARG A 13 4.11 10.47 -8.35
C ARG A 13 4.99 10.36 -9.58
N MET A 14 5.39 9.13 -9.89
CA MET A 14 6.10 8.83 -11.11
C MET A 14 5.34 7.73 -11.83
N LEU A 15 5.15 7.89 -13.13
CA LEU A 15 4.48 6.87 -13.91
C LEU A 15 5.53 5.90 -14.41
N ALA A 16 5.41 4.65 -14.00
CA ALA A 16 6.36 3.64 -14.41
C ALA A 16 6.02 3.11 -15.79
N GLU A 17 4.73 3.01 -16.08
CA GLU A 17 4.24 2.54 -17.36
C GLU A 17 2.74 2.77 -17.34
N PRO A 18 2.07 2.63 -18.48
CA PRO A 18 0.62 2.77 -18.45
C PRO A 18 0.01 1.80 -17.47
N GLY A 19 -0.84 2.30 -16.59
CA GLY A 19 -1.50 1.47 -15.60
C GLY A 19 -0.71 1.24 -14.33
N SER A 20 0.45 1.87 -14.18
CA SER A 20 1.18 1.74 -12.92
C SER A 20 1.85 3.05 -12.56
N MET A 21 2.21 3.16 -11.29
CA MET A 21 2.90 4.35 -10.81
C MET A 21 3.67 4.01 -9.55
N ILE A 22 4.64 4.84 -9.26
CA ILE A 22 5.38 4.77 -8.01
C ILE A 22 5.15 6.08 -7.30
N LEU A 23 4.80 6.00 -6.03
CA LEU A 23 4.74 7.18 -5.20
C LEU A 23 5.97 7.23 -4.33
N LEU A 24 6.51 8.41 -4.19
CA LEU A 24 7.64 8.67 -3.33
C LEU A 24 7.19 9.61 -2.23
N CYS A 25 7.58 9.32 -1.00
CA CYS A 25 7.35 10.22 0.11
C CYS A 25 8.68 10.88 0.42
N LEU A 26 8.72 12.20 0.37
CA LEU A 26 9.96 12.96 0.52
C LEU A 26 9.89 13.83 1.75
N GLN A 27 11.01 13.94 2.44
CA GLN A 27 11.15 14.85 3.56
C GLN A 27 12.49 15.53 3.38
N SER A 28 12.48 16.86 3.27
CA SER A 28 13.69 17.63 3.04
C SER A 28 14.49 17.07 1.86
N GLU A 29 13.78 16.73 0.80
CA GLU A 29 14.36 16.21 -0.44
C GLU A 29 14.96 14.82 -0.32
N GLU A 30 14.76 14.16 0.80
CA GLU A 30 15.17 12.76 0.95
C GLU A 30 13.98 11.85 0.78
N ILE A 31 14.20 10.74 0.10
CA ILE A 31 13.14 9.74 -0.05
C ILE A 31 13.03 8.97 1.25
N ILE A 32 11.90 9.07 1.91
CA ILE A 32 11.66 8.35 3.15
C ILE A 32 10.63 7.25 3.00
N GLY A 33 10.01 7.14 1.84
CA GLY A 33 9.08 6.07 1.61
C GLY A 33 8.81 5.88 0.13
N THR A 34 8.45 4.67 -0.25
CA THR A 34 8.08 4.34 -1.64
C THR A 34 6.93 3.36 -1.62
N VAL A 35 6.14 3.37 -2.69
CA VAL A 35 5.12 2.36 -2.90
C VAL A 35 4.87 2.22 -4.38
N TYR A 36 4.64 1.00 -4.81
CA TYR A 36 4.32 0.69 -6.21
C TYR A 36 2.84 0.37 -6.30
N LEU A 37 2.18 0.96 -7.28
CA LEU A 37 0.75 0.81 -7.46
C LEU A 37 0.48 0.42 -8.90
N LYS A 38 -0.40 -0.56 -9.08
CA LYS A 38 -0.70 -1.04 -10.42
C LYS A 38 -2.20 -1.31 -10.54
N GLN A 39 -2.79 -0.81 -11.61
CA GLN A 39 -4.17 -1.13 -11.91
C GLN A 39 -4.24 -2.58 -12.38
N THR A 40 -5.05 -3.39 -11.72
CA THR A 40 -5.13 -4.80 -12.06
C THR A 40 -6.40 -5.16 -12.81
N ASP A 41 -7.45 -4.36 -12.63
CA ASP A 41 -8.64 -4.49 -13.46
C ASP A 41 -9.41 -3.19 -13.34
N ALA A 42 -10.62 -3.13 -13.89
CA ALA A 42 -11.36 -1.88 -13.97
C ALA A 42 -11.63 -1.26 -12.61
N THR A 43 -11.67 -2.07 -11.56
CA THR A 43 -12.05 -1.57 -10.24
C THR A 43 -11.00 -1.79 -9.17
N SER A 44 -9.90 -2.46 -9.49
CA SER A 44 -8.93 -2.86 -8.48
C SER A 44 -7.54 -2.39 -8.79
N ALA A 45 -6.77 -2.14 -7.74
CA ALA A 45 -5.37 -1.79 -7.85
C ALA A 45 -4.58 -2.61 -6.84
N TYR A 46 -3.37 -2.94 -7.22
CA TYR A 46 -2.42 -3.70 -6.41
C TYR A 46 -1.43 -2.75 -5.77
N LEU A 47 -1.18 -2.96 -4.49
CA LEU A 47 -0.16 -2.21 -3.77
C LEU A 47 1.01 -3.14 -3.49
N GLY A 48 2.21 -2.70 -3.91
CA GLY A 48 3.41 -3.48 -3.66
C GLY A 48 4.53 -2.58 -3.20
N LEU A 49 5.57 -3.20 -2.65
CA LEU A 49 6.77 -2.49 -2.26
C LEU A 49 6.50 -1.27 -1.40
N PHE A 50 5.58 -1.42 -0.44
CA PHE A 50 5.28 -0.32 0.48
C PHE A 50 6.36 -0.30 1.55
N VAL A 51 7.19 0.72 1.52
CA VAL A 51 8.33 0.82 2.43
C VAL A 51 8.37 2.23 2.99
N VAL A 52 8.57 2.32 4.30
CA VAL A 52 8.81 3.59 4.97
C VAL A 52 10.06 3.40 5.82
N ARG A 53 10.91 4.40 5.82
CA ARG A 53 12.17 4.32 6.56
C ARG A 53 11.90 3.92 8.01
N PRO A 54 12.62 2.91 8.53
CA PRO A 54 12.27 2.35 9.83
C PRO A 54 12.25 3.33 10.99
N ASN A 55 13.16 4.29 10.99
CA ASN A 55 13.21 5.23 12.10
C ASN A 55 12.04 6.21 12.10
N LEU A 56 11.22 6.18 11.07
CA LEU A 56 10.05 7.05 10.98
C LEU A 56 8.76 6.29 11.18
N GLN A 57 8.82 4.99 11.31
CA GLN A 57 7.62 4.20 11.55
C GLN A 57 7.10 4.53 12.93
N GLY A 58 5.79 4.56 13.05
CA GLY A 58 5.19 4.90 14.33
C GLY A 58 4.85 6.36 14.48
N GLY A 59 5.34 7.21 13.58
CA GLY A 59 5.06 8.64 13.65
C GLY A 59 3.90 9.10 12.80
N GLY A 60 3.15 8.17 12.24
CA GLY A 60 2.00 8.53 11.43
C GLY A 60 2.30 8.68 9.96
N ILE A 61 3.57 8.68 9.58
CA ILE A 61 3.94 8.86 8.18
C ILE A 61 3.45 7.69 7.34
N GLY A 62 3.63 6.46 7.85
CA GLY A 62 3.19 5.29 7.10
C GLY A 62 1.70 5.29 6.86
N LYS A 63 0.92 5.65 7.89
CA LYS A 63 -0.51 5.71 7.75
C LYS A 63 -0.92 6.73 6.71
N GLN A 64 -0.32 7.91 6.76
CA GLN A 64 -0.69 8.98 5.83
C GLN A 64 -0.22 8.68 4.41
N PHE A 65 0.96 8.06 4.29
CA PHE A 65 1.47 7.68 2.99
C PHE A 65 0.57 6.62 2.35
N LEU A 66 0.11 5.65 3.15
CA LEU A 66 -0.80 4.64 2.64
C LEU A 66 -2.12 5.28 2.19
N GLN A 67 -2.63 6.24 2.95
CA GLN A 67 -3.84 6.94 2.53
C GLN A 67 -3.62 7.70 1.24
N ALA A 68 -2.46 8.29 1.07
CA ALA A 68 -2.15 8.98 -0.19
C ALA A 68 -2.13 7.99 -1.35
N ALA A 69 -1.64 6.78 -1.13
CA ALA A 69 -1.64 5.77 -2.18
C ALA A 69 -3.06 5.37 -2.55
N GLU A 70 -3.93 5.24 -1.55
CA GLU A 70 -5.32 4.90 -1.81
C GLU A 70 -6.01 5.98 -2.63
N ARG A 71 -5.78 7.25 -2.27
CA ARG A 71 -6.35 8.34 -3.05
C ARG A 71 -5.81 8.38 -4.46
N ALA A 72 -4.53 8.06 -4.61
CA ALA A 72 -3.92 8.11 -5.92
C ALA A 72 -4.51 7.09 -6.88
N VAL A 73 -4.78 5.87 -6.41
CA VAL A 73 -5.36 4.87 -7.30
C VAL A 73 -6.81 5.21 -7.62
N MET A 74 -7.52 5.84 -6.69
CA MET A 74 -8.88 6.29 -6.99
C MET A 74 -8.87 7.39 -8.03
N ALA A 75 -7.98 8.34 -7.87
CA ALA A 75 -7.93 9.49 -8.79
C ALA A 75 -7.38 9.10 -10.16
N ARG A 76 -6.35 8.24 -10.18
CA ARG A 76 -5.66 7.95 -11.43
C ARG A 76 -6.30 6.81 -12.19
N PHE A 77 -6.75 5.77 -11.48
CA PHE A 77 -7.26 4.56 -12.12
C PHE A 77 -8.76 4.39 -11.96
N GLY A 78 -9.39 5.18 -11.10
CA GLY A 78 -10.80 4.95 -10.78
C GLY A 78 -11.02 3.72 -9.93
N SER A 79 -9.97 3.26 -9.24
CA SER A 79 -10.08 2.03 -8.46
C SER A 79 -10.96 2.23 -7.24
N ILE A 80 -11.71 1.20 -6.89
CA ILE A 80 -12.51 1.21 -5.67
C ILE A 80 -12.10 0.08 -4.73
N ARG A 81 -11.07 -0.66 -5.09
CA ARG A 81 -10.56 -1.75 -4.26
C ARG A 81 -9.05 -1.75 -4.36
N MET A 82 -8.40 -1.83 -3.21
CA MET A 82 -6.95 -1.99 -3.17
C MET A 82 -6.64 -3.34 -2.55
N TRP A 83 -5.66 -4.04 -3.09
CA TRP A 83 -5.29 -5.33 -2.54
C TRP A 83 -3.78 -5.47 -2.52
N MET A 84 -3.32 -6.37 -1.67
CA MET A 84 -1.90 -6.61 -1.49
C MET A 84 -1.71 -8.04 -1.03
N THR A 85 -0.47 -8.50 -1.05
CA THR A 85 -0.14 -9.82 -0.51
C THR A 85 0.82 -9.64 0.66
N VAL A 86 0.64 -10.46 1.67
CA VAL A 86 1.48 -10.44 2.86
C VAL A 86 1.84 -11.88 3.22
N ILE A 87 3.08 -12.11 3.60
CA ILE A 87 3.50 -13.43 4.04
C ILE A 87 2.71 -13.80 5.29
N THR A 88 2.09 -14.97 5.29
CA THR A 88 1.10 -15.30 6.30
C THR A 88 1.66 -15.38 7.72
N VAL A 89 2.97 -15.57 7.87
CA VAL A 89 3.54 -15.63 9.22
C VAL A 89 3.90 -14.26 9.77
N ARG A 90 3.71 -13.20 9.02
CA ARG A 90 4.01 -11.85 9.47
C ARG A 90 2.80 -11.27 10.20
N ASP A 91 2.55 -11.76 11.40
CA ASP A 91 1.34 -11.40 12.15
C ASP A 91 1.25 -9.92 12.44
N GLU A 92 2.35 -9.31 12.83
CA GLU A 92 2.29 -7.90 13.18
C GLU A 92 2.10 -7.03 11.94
N LEU A 93 2.57 -7.47 10.79
CA LEU A 93 2.36 -6.71 9.57
C LEU A 93 0.90 -6.81 9.14
N ILE A 94 0.32 -8.00 9.24
CA ILE A 94 -1.09 -8.18 8.94
C ILE A 94 -1.93 -7.30 9.86
N ALA A 95 -1.61 -7.29 11.15
CA ALA A 95 -2.34 -6.46 12.10
C ALA A 95 -2.21 -4.98 11.76
N TYR A 96 -1.03 -4.56 11.30
CA TYR A 96 -0.84 -3.18 10.90
C TYR A 96 -1.82 -2.80 9.79
N TYR A 97 -1.94 -3.65 8.78
CA TYR A 97 -2.83 -3.34 7.67
C TYR A 97 -4.29 -3.46 8.07
N GLU A 98 -4.61 -4.38 8.98
CA GLU A 98 -5.98 -4.46 9.46
C GLU A 98 -6.40 -3.18 10.17
N ARG A 99 -5.49 -2.57 10.91
CA ARG A 99 -5.80 -1.29 11.55
C ARG A 99 -6.01 -0.18 10.53
N ARG A 100 -5.47 -0.36 9.32
CA ARG A 100 -5.66 0.62 8.24
C ARG A 100 -6.91 0.33 7.44
N GLY A 101 -7.68 -0.69 7.79
CA GLY A 101 -8.93 -0.99 7.11
C GLY A 101 -8.87 -2.16 6.15
N TYR A 102 -7.73 -2.81 6.03
CA TYR A 102 -7.62 -3.98 5.17
C TYR A 102 -8.12 -5.19 5.92
N ARG A 103 -8.63 -6.17 5.17
CA ARG A 103 -9.11 -7.39 5.77
C ARG A 103 -8.52 -8.58 5.05
N ARG A 104 -8.37 -9.65 5.79
CA ARG A 104 -7.87 -10.90 5.24
C ARG A 104 -8.96 -11.54 4.41
N THR A 105 -8.60 -11.95 3.20
CA THR A 105 -9.59 -12.57 2.32
C THR A 105 -9.63 -14.08 2.48
N GLY A 106 -8.60 -14.67 3.07
CA GLY A 106 -8.47 -16.11 3.11
C GLY A 106 -7.89 -16.72 1.85
N GLU A 107 -7.64 -15.90 0.85
CA GLU A 107 -7.08 -16.40 -0.41
C GLU A 107 -5.57 -16.47 -0.27
N LEU A 108 -5.01 -17.66 -0.44
CA LEU A 108 -3.58 -17.90 -0.26
C LEU A 108 -2.93 -18.14 -1.61
N LYS A 109 -1.68 -17.72 -1.72
CA LYS A 109 -0.88 -17.94 -2.90
C LYS A 109 0.47 -18.47 -2.49
N PRO A 110 1.09 -19.32 -3.31
CA PRO A 110 2.42 -19.78 -2.98
C PRO A 110 3.43 -18.66 -3.10
N PHE A 111 4.45 -18.70 -2.26
CA PHE A 111 5.53 -17.72 -2.36
C PHE A 111 6.29 -17.99 -3.66
N PRO A 112 6.59 -16.92 -4.44
CA PRO A 112 7.26 -17.12 -5.73
C PRO A 112 8.63 -17.74 -5.58
N LYS A 113 8.90 -18.76 -6.37
CA LYS A 113 10.20 -19.41 -6.31
C LYS A 113 11.31 -18.54 -6.86
N GLU A 114 10.96 -17.63 -7.74
CA GLU A 114 11.96 -16.75 -8.31
C GLU A 114 12.58 -15.84 -7.27
N ALA A 115 11.89 -15.63 -6.19
CA ALA A 115 12.41 -14.80 -5.12
C ALA A 115 13.31 -15.59 -4.17
N GLY A 116 13.52 -16.87 -4.46
CA GLY A 116 14.10 -17.78 -3.51
C GLY A 116 15.53 -17.51 -3.12
N ALA A 117 16.29 -16.85 -3.99
CA ALA A 117 17.70 -16.67 -3.70
C ALA A 117 17.94 -15.93 -2.40
N SER A 118 17.05 -15.02 -2.05
CA SER A 118 17.20 -14.25 -0.83
C SER A 118 16.14 -14.57 0.21
N VAL A 119 15.39 -15.64 0.01
CA VAL A 119 14.29 -15.98 0.89
C VAL A 119 14.77 -16.96 1.95
N PRO A 120 14.30 -16.85 3.19
CA PRO A 120 14.65 -17.83 4.20
C PRO A 120 14.23 -19.23 3.79
N GLN A 121 14.93 -20.19 4.30
CA GLN A 121 14.65 -21.59 3.98
C GLN A 121 13.50 -22.07 4.86
N VAL A 122 12.34 -21.55 4.60
CA VAL A 122 11.13 -21.92 5.34
C VAL A 122 10.18 -22.58 4.36
N GLU A 123 9.83 -23.81 4.64
CA GLU A 123 8.92 -24.53 3.78
C GLU A 123 7.51 -23.99 3.96
N ASN A 124 6.77 -24.07 2.89
CA ASN A 124 5.35 -23.73 2.91
C ASN A 124 5.06 -22.27 3.21
N LEU A 125 6.00 -21.40 2.85
CA LEU A 125 5.71 -19.98 2.92
C LEU A 125 4.58 -19.67 1.95
N GLN A 126 3.60 -18.93 2.43
CA GLN A 126 2.46 -18.53 1.63
C GLN A 126 2.20 -17.07 1.80
N LEU A 127 1.55 -16.51 0.79
CA LEU A 127 1.08 -15.14 0.82
C LEU A 127 -0.43 -15.19 0.96
N GLU A 128 -0.95 -14.22 1.69
CA GLU A 128 -2.39 -14.06 1.77
C GLU A 128 -2.77 -12.73 1.17
N ILE A 129 -3.89 -12.68 0.47
CA ILE A 129 -4.38 -11.45 -0.11
C ILE A 129 -5.19 -10.70 0.94
N LEU A 130 -4.81 -9.46 1.16
CA LEU A 130 -5.58 -8.53 1.98
C LEU A 130 -6.22 -7.52 1.05
N GLU A 131 -7.38 -6.99 1.42
CA GLU A 131 -8.05 -6.03 0.56
C GLU A 131 -8.77 -4.98 1.37
N LYS A 132 -9.02 -3.84 0.74
CA LYS A 132 -9.79 -2.76 1.32
C LYS A 132 -10.64 -2.15 0.23
N HIS A 133 -11.89 -1.88 0.54
CA HIS A 133 -12.77 -1.17 -0.37
C HIS A 133 -12.60 0.32 -0.16
N LEU A 134 -12.22 1.01 -1.23
CA LEU A 134 -11.84 2.40 -1.12
C LEU A 134 -13.00 3.35 -1.16
N ASP A 135 -14.12 2.93 -1.72
CA ASP A 135 -15.29 3.80 -1.73
C ASP A 135 -15.81 4.05 -0.32
N ASP A 136 -15.55 3.14 0.62
CA ASP A 136 -15.90 3.38 2.01
C ASP A 136 -15.09 4.53 2.59
N PHE A 137 -13.89 4.71 2.06
CA PHE A 137 -13.02 5.76 2.50
C PHE A 137 -13.61 7.14 2.21
N GLU A 138 -14.46 7.21 1.21
CA GLU A 138 -15.07 8.46 0.81
C GLU A 138 -16.28 8.84 1.64
N THR A 139 -16.73 7.96 2.49
CA THR A 139 -17.89 8.28 3.28
C THR A 139 -17.61 9.45 4.13
N PRO A 140 -18.52 10.25 4.15
CA PRO A 140 -18.33 11.47 4.87
C PRO A 140 -18.03 11.30 6.30
N ASN A 141 -17.68 10.52 6.42
CA ASN A 141 -17.24 10.59 7.45
C ASN A 141 -16.42 11.15 7.68
N ASP A 142 -16.38 10.97 6.72
CA ASP A 142 -15.66 11.65 6.76
C ASP A 142 -16.07 12.72 7.25
N VAL A 143 -16.56 12.89 7.27
CA VAL A 143 -16.98 13.98 7.60
C VAL A 143 -17.42 14.04 8.82
N GLU A 144 -17.72 13.69 9.20
CA GLU A 144 -18.14 13.71 10.04
C GLU A 144 -17.77 13.16 10.74
N SER A 145 -17.73 12.75 10.63
CA SER A 145 -17.41 12.31 10.80
C SER A 145 -16.80 12.09 10.88
N GLY A 146 -16.88 12.15 10.89
CA GLY A 146 -16.48 12.09 10.62
C GLY A 146 -16.23 12.13 10.80
#